data_6dbf99dc66894c6c61df36f9834f1ddf
#
_entry.id   6dbf99dc66894c6c61df36f9834f1ddf
#
_cell.length_a   1.000
_cell.length_b   1.000
_cell.length_c   1.000
_cell.angle_alpha   90.00
_cell.angle_beta   90.00
_cell.angle_gamma   90.00
#
_symmetry.space_group_name_H-M   'P 1'
#
loop_
_entity.id
_entity.type
_entity.pdbx_description
1 polymer ?
#
loop_
_entity_poly.entity_id
_entity_poly.type
_entity_poly.pdbx_seq_one_letter_code
_entity_poly.pdbx_strand_id
1 'polypeptide(L)'
;DVYKRQENELSSCNRRSEVYERIRNCRIIVGTVAAISGKPELFRLKYFDVAIIDEATQILEPQLLGILCARGEDGKNAIDKFVLIGDHKQLPAVVQQNVEQAAIYDESLLSIGLSNLKDSLFERLYRNCTAACSSSAIHRSYDMLCRQGRMHPEVALFANRAFYGGRLIPVGLPHQIEDSDTICRLAFYPSVPEKAGASAKINYSEARIVADLAVRIYEHHQSDFDESRTLGIITPYRSQIALIKKEIESVGIPALNRILVDTVERFQGSERDVIIYSFCVNYPYQLKFLSNLTEEEGVLIDRKLNVALTRARKQM
;
A
#
# COMPACT_ATOMS: atom_id res chain seq x y z
N ASP A 1 -13.01 -11.05 -12.29
CA ASP A 1 -12.30 -11.24 -11.03
C ASP A 1 -11.96 -12.73 -10.86
N VAL A 2 -10.66 -13.07 -11.10
CA VAL A 2 -10.14 -14.45 -11.10
C VAL A 2 -10.34 -15.12 -9.74
N TYR A 3 -10.15 -14.39 -8.64
CA TYR A 3 -10.30 -14.93 -7.29
C TYR A 3 -11.74 -15.39 -7.01
N LYS A 4 -12.72 -14.52 -7.27
CA LYS A 4 -14.16 -14.88 -7.10
C LYS A 4 -14.59 -16.04 -7.99
N ARG A 5 -14.06 -16.10 -9.21
CA ARG A 5 -14.33 -17.22 -10.10
C ARG A 5 -13.78 -18.53 -9.54
N GLN A 6 -12.54 -18.54 -9.05
CA GLN A 6 -11.92 -19.72 -8.47
C GLN A 6 -12.64 -20.16 -7.18
N GLU A 7 -13.04 -19.22 -6.32
CA GLU A 7 -13.82 -19.52 -5.12
C GLU A 7 -15.17 -20.20 -5.47
N ASN A 8 -15.89 -19.66 -6.43
CA ASN A 8 -17.15 -20.24 -6.90
C ASN A 8 -16.95 -21.62 -7.54
N GLU A 9 -15.90 -21.81 -8.33
CA GLU A 9 -15.57 -23.10 -8.96
C GLU A 9 -15.20 -24.16 -7.94
N LEU A 10 -14.44 -23.82 -6.90
CA LEU A 10 -14.08 -24.76 -5.82
C LEU A 10 -15.27 -25.09 -4.91
N SER A 11 -16.13 -24.13 -4.61
CA SER A 11 -17.33 -24.35 -3.78
C SER A 11 -18.35 -25.25 -4.46
N SER A 12 -18.32 -25.38 -5.77
CA SER A 12 -19.18 -26.28 -6.54
C SER A 12 -18.71 -27.75 -6.54
N CYS A 13 -17.50 -28.03 -6.04
CA CYS A 13 -16.95 -29.39 -5.99
C CYS A 13 -17.50 -30.18 -4.81
N ASN A 14 -18.13 -31.33 -5.08
CA ASN A 14 -18.72 -32.20 -4.06
C ASN A 14 -17.76 -33.26 -3.52
N ARG A 15 -16.66 -33.53 -4.22
CA ARG A 15 -15.67 -34.56 -3.86
C ARG A 15 -14.26 -34.00 -3.83
N ARG A 16 -13.43 -34.50 -2.91
CA ARG A 16 -12.04 -34.10 -2.75
C ARG A 16 -11.21 -34.36 -4.02
N SER A 17 -11.51 -35.44 -4.73
CA SER A 17 -10.87 -35.76 -6.01
C SER A 17 -11.13 -34.74 -7.10
N GLU A 18 -12.32 -34.16 -7.15
CA GLU A 18 -12.70 -33.11 -8.11
C GLU A 18 -11.92 -31.81 -7.81
N VAL A 19 -11.72 -31.47 -6.54
CA VAL A 19 -10.89 -30.32 -6.13
C VAL A 19 -9.44 -30.53 -6.59
N TYR A 20 -8.88 -31.71 -6.37
CA TYR A 20 -7.50 -32.01 -6.79
C TYR A 20 -7.33 -31.97 -8.30
N GLU A 21 -8.28 -32.49 -9.06
CA GLU A 21 -8.25 -32.45 -10.51
C GLU A 21 -8.33 -31.00 -11.04
N ARG A 22 -9.19 -30.17 -10.46
CA ARG A 22 -9.28 -28.75 -10.81
C ARG A 22 -7.99 -28.01 -10.50
N ILE A 23 -7.37 -28.24 -9.34
CA ILE A 23 -6.08 -27.64 -8.99
C ILE A 23 -5.00 -28.04 -9.99
N ARG A 24 -4.92 -29.33 -10.37
CA ARG A 24 -3.94 -29.81 -11.35
C ARG A 24 -4.10 -29.15 -12.72
N ASN A 25 -5.33 -28.95 -13.17
CA ASN A 25 -5.67 -28.41 -14.48
C ASN A 25 -5.70 -26.87 -14.52
N CYS A 26 -5.79 -26.22 -13.38
CA CYS A 26 -5.84 -24.75 -13.28
C CYS A 26 -4.48 -24.15 -13.66
N ARG A 27 -4.46 -23.17 -14.56
CA ARG A 27 -3.22 -22.50 -14.99
C ARG A 27 -2.78 -21.41 -14.02
N ILE A 28 -3.71 -20.78 -13.34
CA ILE A 28 -3.47 -19.66 -12.43
C ILE A 28 -4.14 -19.97 -11.10
N ILE A 29 -3.41 -19.85 -10.00
CA ILE A 29 -3.91 -19.95 -8.64
C ILE A 29 -3.62 -18.63 -7.94
N VAL A 30 -4.62 -18.05 -7.29
CA VAL A 30 -4.51 -16.79 -6.55
C VAL A 30 -4.90 -17.02 -5.09
N GLY A 31 -4.14 -16.45 -4.18
CA GLY A 31 -4.41 -16.54 -2.76
C GLY A 31 -3.52 -15.61 -1.95
N THR A 32 -3.80 -15.46 -0.67
CA THR A 32 -2.91 -14.75 0.24
C THR A 32 -1.67 -15.59 0.53
N VAL A 33 -0.55 -14.94 0.88
CA VAL A 33 0.69 -15.64 1.27
C VAL A 33 0.41 -16.65 2.40
N ALA A 34 -0.34 -16.25 3.43
CA ALA A 34 -0.69 -17.14 4.54
C ALA A 34 -1.50 -18.35 4.10
N ALA A 35 -2.47 -18.16 3.18
CA ALA A 35 -3.29 -19.26 2.67
C ALA A 35 -2.47 -20.25 1.82
N ILE A 36 -1.58 -19.75 0.99
CA ILE A 36 -0.72 -20.57 0.11
C ILE A 36 0.37 -21.29 0.93
N SER A 37 1.08 -20.57 1.82
CA SER A 37 2.12 -21.15 2.69
C SER A 37 1.59 -22.24 3.63
N GLY A 38 0.32 -22.11 4.07
CA GLY A 38 -0.35 -23.11 4.91
C GLY A 38 -0.83 -24.36 4.17
N LYS A 39 -0.56 -24.48 2.87
CA LYS A 39 -1.06 -25.59 2.04
C LYS A 39 0.05 -26.28 1.25
N PRO A 40 1.00 -26.96 1.91
CA PRO A 40 2.11 -27.63 1.25
C PRO A 40 1.65 -28.70 0.24
N GLU A 41 0.45 -29.26 0.41
CA GLU A 41 -0.15 -30.22 -0.52
C GLU A 41 -0.33 -29.62 -1.93
N LEU A 42 -0.56 -28.33 -2.04
CA LEU A 42 -0.68 -27.63 -3.33
C LEU A 42 0.56 -27.85 -4.19
N PHE A 43 1.73 -27.72 -3.57
CA PHE A 43 3.03 -27.87 -4.24
C PHE A 43 3.39 -29.31 -4.56
N ARG A 44 2.78 -30.28 -3.89
CA ARG A 44 2.88 -31.71 -4.25
C ARG A 44 1.99 -32.05 -5.44
N LEU A 45 0.84 -31.40 -5.56
CA LEU A 45 -0.11 -31.65 -6.65
C LEU A 45 0.29 -31.01 -7.96
N LYS A 46 1.03 -29.88 -7.91
CA LYS A 46 1.30 -29.07 -9.10
C LYS A 46 2.63 -28.35 -9.00
N TYR A 47 3.35 -28.36 -10.11
CA TYR A 47 4.51 -27.52 -10.37
C TYR A 47 4.06 -26.16 -10.95
N PHE A 48 4.76 -25.08 -10.60
CA PHE A 48 4.48 -23.73 -11.07
C PHE A 48 5.71 -23.14 -11.77
N ASP A 49 5.52 -22.64 -12.98
CA ASP A 49 6.59 -21.97 -13.73
C ASP A 49 6.97 -20.63 -13.07
N VAL A 50 5.97 -19.88 -12.55
CA VAL A 50 6.17 -18.55 -11.97
C VAL A 50 5.26 -18.35 -10.77
N ALA A 51 5.82 -17.82 -9.69
CA ALA A 51 5.07 -17.21 -8.60
C ALA A 51 5.24 -15.68 -8.65
N ILE A 52 4.12 -14.96 -8.70
CA ILE A 52 4.09 -13.50 -8.65
C ILE A 52 3.59 -13.09 -7.26
N ILE A 53 4.41 -12.35 -6.54
CA ILE A 53 4.12 -11.88 -5.18
C ILE A 53 3.96 -10.37 -5.24
N ASP A 54 2.72 -9.91 -5.11
CA ASP A 54 2.38 -8.50 -5.10
C ASP A 54 2.50 -7.90 -3.69
N GLU A 55 2.75 -6.59 -3.59
CA GLU A 55 3.00 -5.88 -2.33
C GLU A 55 4.12 -6.54 -1.49
N ALA A 56 5.16 -7.07 -2.15
CA ALA A 56 6.21 -7.85 -1.52
C ALA A 56 7.03 -7.08 -0.48
N THR A 57 7.02 -5.74 -0.52
CA THR A 57 7.63 -4.87 0.50
C THR A 57 6.90 -4.88 1.84
N GLN A 58 5.63 -5.32 1.86
CA GLN A 58 4.82 -5.44 3.07
C GLN A 58 4.88 -6.85 3.70
N ILE A 59 5.68 -7.76 3.13
CA ILE A 59 5.78 -9.14 3.57
C ILE A 59 7.18 -9.37 4.13
N LEU A 60 7.26 -9.75 5.40
CA LEU A 60 8.53 -10.10 6.02
C LEU A 60 9.10 -11.37 5.37
N GLU A 61 10.42 -11.42 5.18
CA GLU A 61 11.09 -12.55 4.54
C GLU A 61 10.70 -13.92 5.12
N PRO A 62 10.64 -14.13 6.47
CA PRO A 62 10.23 -15.41 7.04
C PRO A 62 8.82 -15.87 6.62
N GLN A 63 7.92 -14.96 6.32
CA GLN A 63 6.56 -15.29 5.88
C GLN A 63 6.51 -15.91 4.47
N LEU A 64 7.55 -15.66 3.66
CA LEU A 64 7.66 -16.20 2.30
C LEU A 64 8.33 -17.57 2.24
N LEU A 65 9.03 -18.01 3.30
CA LEU A 65 9.82 -19.24 3.28
C LEU A 65 9.00 -20.48 2.89
N GLY A 66 7.74 -20.56 3.34
CA GLY A 66 6.84 -21.67 2.98
C GLY A 66 6.56 -21.77 1.47
N ILE A 67 6.68 -20.65 0.74
CA ILE A 67 6.51 -20.61 -0.72
C ILE A 67 7.85 -20.74 -1.42
N LEU A 68 8.87 -20.01 -0.98
CA LEU A 68 10.20 -20.01 -1.58
C LEU A 68 10.88 -21.39 -1.52
N CYS A 69 10.68 -22.11 -0.41
CA CYS A 69 11.27 -23.42 -0.16
C CYS A 69 10.34 -24.58 -0.53
N ALA A 70 9.20 -24.30 -1.19
CA ALA A 70 8.23 -25.33 -1.55
C ALA A 70 8.82 -26.43 -2.44
N ARG A 71 8.50 -27.70 -2.11
CA ARG A 71 9.00 -28.88 -2.83
C ARG A 71 7.85 -29.69 -3.40
N GLY A 72 8.07 -30.19 -4.63
CA GLY A 72 7.18 -31.15 -5.25
C GLY A 72 7.32 -32.56 -4.64
N GLU A 73 6.54 -33.52 -5.14
CA GLU A 73 6.64 -34.93 -4.72
C GLU A 73 8.02 -35.54 -5.02
N ASP A 74 8.68 -35.07 -6.06
CA ASP A 74 10.01 -35.50 -6.48
C ASP A 74 11.16 -34.84 -5.66
N GLY A 75 10.82 -34.02 -4.67
CA GLY A 75 11.77 -33.28 -3.83
C GLY A 75 12.43 -32.08 -4.50
N LYS A 76 12.13 -31.79 -5.76
CA LYS A 76 12.62 -30.61 -6.46
C LYS A 76 11.84 -29.37 -6.10
N ASN A 77 12.35 -28.20 -6.46
CA ASN A 77 11.62 -26.94 -6.29
C ASN A 77 10.27 -27.01 -6.99
N ALA A 78 9.21 -26.67 -6.28
CA ALA A 78 7.87 -26.68 -6.84
C ALA A 78 7.56 -25.43 -7.67
N ILE A 79 8.40 -24.40 -7.55
CA ILE A 79 8.31 -23.13 -8.28
C ILE A 79 9.65 -22.83 -8.93
N ASP A 80 9.63 -22.50 -10.22
CA ASP A 80 10.84 -22.25 -11.00
C ASP A 80 11.34 -20.80 -10.86
N LYS A 81 10.43 -19.82 -10.96
CA LYS A 81 10.75 -18.39 -10.95
C LYS A 81 9.86 -17.61 -10.00
N PHE A 82 10.43 -16.54 -9.44
CA PHE A 82 9.72 -15.59 -8.60
C PHE A 82 9.78 -14.20 -9.21
N VAL A 83 8.64 -13.51 -9.19
CA VAL A 83 8.52 -12.09 -9.51
C VAL A 83 7.98 -11.40 -8.27
N LEU A 84 8.77 -10.52 -7.68
CA LEU A 84 8.38 -9.71 -6.52
C LEU A 84 8.00 -8.33 -7.03
N ILE A 85 6.76 -7.90 -6.73
CA ILE A 85 6.25 -6.58 -7.07
C ILE A 85 6.05 -5.82 -5.75
N GLY A 86 6.51 -4.57 -5.70
CA GLY A 86 6.39 -3.76 -4.50
C GLY A 86 7.00 -2.38 -4.68
N ASP A 87 6.79 -1.53 -3.69
CA ASP A 87 7.33 -0.18 -3.64
C ASP A 87 7.97 0.08 -2.26
N HIS A 88 9.29 0.02 -2.21
CA HIS A 88 10.06 0.23 -0.96
C HIS A 88 10.01 1.69 -0.47
N LYS A 89 9.49 2.62 -1.28
CA LYS A 89 9.24 4.02 -0.91
C LYS A 89 7.87 4.25 -0.32
N GLN A 90 7.06 3.19 -0.20
CA GLN A 90 5.81 3.14 0.55
C GLN A 90 6.00 2.42 1.90
N LEU A 91 4.92 2.28 2.67
CA LEU A 91 4.99 1.68 4.01
C LEU A 91 5.54 0.25 3.98
N PRO A 92 6.51 -0.09 4.84
CA PRO A 92 7.05 -1.43 4.97
C PRO A 92 6.08 -2.35 5.73
N ALA A 93 6.46 -3.62 5.83
CA ALA A 93 5.79 -4.58 6.71
C ALA A 93 5.76 -4.08 8.17
N VAL A 94 4.65 -4.38 8.87
CA VAL A 94 4.54 -4.08 10.30
C VAL A 94 5.38 -5.05 11.11
N VAL A 95 6.35 -4.52 11.86
CA VAL A 95 7.26 -5.29 12.71
C VAL A 95 7.02 -4.94 14.18
N GLN A 96 6.83 -5.96 15.01
CA GLN A 96 6.62 -5.79 16.46
C GLN A 96 7.93 -5.81 17.25
N GLN A 97 8.96 -6.49 16.73
CA GLN A 97 10.28 -6.60 17.36
C GLN A 97 11.02 -5.27 17.29
N ASN A 98 11.80 -4.98 18.33
CA ASN A 98 12.73 -3.85 18.30
C ASN A 98 13.97 -4.16 17.41
N VAL A 99 14.84 -3.17 17.23
CA VAL A 99 16.01 -3.29 16.35
C VAL A 99 16.96 -4.41 16.83
N GLU A 100 17.19 -4.51 18.14
CA GLU A 100 18.11 -5.49 18.73
C GLU A 100 17.60 -6.93 18.58
N GLN A 101 16.30 -7.13 18.78
CA GLN A 101 15.65 -8.44 18.62
C GLN A 101 15.59 -8.92 17.16
N ALA A 102 15.65 -7.99 16.23
CA ALA A 102 15.60 -8.30 14.80
C ALA A 102 16.98 -8.40 14.15
N ALA A 103 18.05 -8.05 14.87
CA ALA A 103 19.41 -8.05 14.34
C ALA A 103 19.92 -9.48 14.07
N ILE A 104 20.69 -9.63 13.01
CA ILE A 104 21.35 -10.88 12.61
C ILE A 104 22.85 -10.75 12.87
N TYR A 105 23.43 -11.77 13.49
CA TYR A 105 24.86 -11.85 13.82
C TYR A 105 25.58 -13.04 13.15
N ASP A 106 24.84 -13.92 12.47
CA ASP A 106 25.39 -15.06 11.75
C ASP A 106 26.08 -14.58 10.46
N GLU A 107 27.37 -14.91 10.31
CA GLU A 107 28.19 -14.45 9.19
C GLU A 107 27.68 -14.99 7.83
N SER A 108 27.11 -16.21 7.80
CA SER A 108 26.56 -16.77 6.57
C SER A 108 25.34 -16.02 6.09
N LEU A 109 24.47 -15.59 7.02
CA LEU A 109 23.30 -14.79 6.71
C LEU A 109 23.67 -13.35 6.34
N LEU A 110 24.66 -12.77 7.03
CA LEU A 110 25.20 -11.45 6.68
C LEU A 110 25.81 -11.44 5.28
N SER A 111 26.48 -12.52 4.87
CA SER A 111 27.11 -12.63 3.55
C SER A 111 26.10 -12.57 2.38
N ILE A 112 24.85 -12.98 2.59
CA ILE A 112 23.77 -12.88 1.61
C ILE A 112 22.95 -11.57 1.75
N GLY A 113 23.44 -10.62 2.57
CA GLY A 113 22.80 -9.32 2.80
C GLY A 113 21.64 -9.33 3.79
N LEU A 114 21.41 -10.43 4.55
CA LEU A 114 20.40 -10.49 5.61
C LEU A 114 21.00 -9.96 6.93
N SER A 115 20.82 -8.67 7.18
CA SER A 115 21.33 -7.99 8.38
C SER A 115 20.30 -7.87 9.50
N ASN A 116 19.01 -7.96 9.15
CA ASN A 116 17.93 -7.91 10.13
C ASN A 116 16.67 -8.59 9.58
N LEU A 117 15.75 -8.99 10.46
CA LEU A 117 14.47 -9.63 10.13
C LEU A 117 13.31 -8.64 9.95
N LYS A 118 13.58 -7.33 9.98
CA LYS A 118 12.58 -6.27 9.78
C LYS A 118 12.38 -5.94 8.32
N ASP A 119 13.40 -6.20 7.50
CA ASP A 119 13.35 -5.95 6.07
C ASP A 119 12.56 -7.03 5.36
N SER A 120 11.87 -6.63 4.29
CA SER A 120 11.28 -7.58 3.35
C SER A 120 12.37 -8.22 2.48
N LEU A 121 12.09 -9.40 1.94
CA LEU A 121 12.94 -10.02 0.92
C LEU A 121 13.12 -9.08 -0.29
N PHE A 122 12.08 -8.34 -0.65
CA PHE A 122 12.13 -7.36 -1.75
C PHE A 122 13.20 -6.29 -1.48
N GLU A 123 13.17 -5.64 -0.31
CA GLU A 123 14.14 -4.59 0.05
C GLU A 123 15.58 -5.13 0.12
N ARG A 124 15.76 -6.33 0.66
CA ARG A 124 17.07 -6.98 0.72
C ARG A 124 17.63 -7.27 -0.67
N LEU A 125 16.83 -7.89 -1.54
CA LEU A 125 17.26 -8.19 -2.91
C LEU A 125 17.48 -6.94 -3.74
N TYR A 126 16.62 -5.93 -3.59
CA TYR A 126 16.79 -4.63 -4.25
C TYR A 126 18.12 -3.98 -3.88
N ARG A 127 18.45 -3.91 -2.57
CA ARG A 127 19.76 -3.40 -2.11
C ARG A 127 20.94 -4.19 -2.67
N ASN A 128 20.84 -5.52 -2.69
CA ASN A 128 21.90 -6.35 -3.26
C ASN A 128 22.08 -6.07 -4.76
N CYS A 129 20.98 -5.95 -5.51
CA CYS A 129 21.03 -5.64 -6.94
C CYS A 129 21.59 -4.25 -7.22
N THR A 130 21.25 -3.24 -6.43
CA THR A 130 21.75 -1.87 -6.60
C THR A 130 23.21 -1.72 -6.17
N ALA A 131 23.63 -2.40 -5.09
CA ALA A 131 25.03 -2.39 -4.64
C ALA A 131 25.98 -3.09 -5.61
N ALA A 132 25.50 -4.11 -6.33
CA ALA A 132 26.31 -4.90 -7.26
C ALA A 132 26.39 -4.30 -8.69
N CYS A 133 26.23 -3.00 -8.83
CA CYS A 133 26.10 -2.24 -10.10
C CYS A 133 27.14 -2.46 -11.21
N SER A 134 28.11 -3.35 -11.05
CA SER A 134 29.19 -3.59 -12.03
C SER A 134 28.97 -4.81 -12.94
N SER A 135 27.94 -5.63 -12.73
CA SER A 135 27.70 -6.81 -13.59
C SER A 135 26.40 -6.63 -14.41
N SER A 136 26.53 -6.70 -15.72
CA SER A 136 25.40 -6.54 -16.66
C SER A 136 24.25 -7.55 -16.49
N ALA A 137 24.47 -8.66 -15.80
CA ALA A 137 23.47 -9.68 -15.53
C ALA A 137 22.52 -9.26 -14.38
N ILE A 138 23.03 -8.55 -13.37
CA ILE A 138 22.28 -8.12 -12.18
C ILE A 138 21.35 -6.95 -12.52
N HIS A 139 21.75 -6.07 -13.43
CA HIS A 139 20.89 -4.97 -13.92
C HIS A 139 19.58 -5.42 -14.57
N ARG A 140 19.48 -6.69 -14.99
CA ARG A 140 18.26 -7.26 -15.58
C ARG A 140 17.33 -7.88 -14.55
N SER A 141 17.73 -7.94 -13.29
CA SER A 141 16.99 -8.61 -12.24
C SER A 141 15.94 -7.71 -11.58
N TYR A 142 16.01 -6.40 -11.79
CA TYR A 142 15.01 -5.45 -11.30
C TYR A 142 14.73 -4.35 -12.31
N ASP A 143 13.53 -3.80 -12.24
CA ASP A 143 13.10 -2.65 -13.06
C ASP A 143 12.04 -1.85 -12.31
N MET A 144 11.83 -0.61 -12.74
CA MET A 144 10.82 0.29 -12.20
C MET A 144 9.72 0.54 -13.22
N LEU A 145 8.48 0.24 -12.83
CA LEU A 145 7.32 0.62 -13.61
C LEU A 145 7.09 2.13 -13.53
N CYS A 146 7.48 2.85 -14.58
CA CYS A 146 7.40 4.31 -14.60
C CYS A 146 6.03 4.84 -15.05
N ARG A 147 5.20 4.04 -15.72
CA ARG A 147 3.87 4.48 -16.18
C ARG A 147 2.84 4.28 -15.10
N GLN A 148 2.17 5.36 -14.69
CA GLN A 148 1.14 5.35 -13.66
C GLN A 148 -0.22 5.76 -14.22
N GLY A 149 -1.28 5.02 -13.85
CA GLY A 149 -2.67 5.27 -14.28
C GLY A 149 -3.57 5.85 -13.19
N ARG A 150 -3.05 6.07 -11.97
CA ARG A 150 -3.87 6.50 -10.83
C ARG A 150 -4.01 8.01 -10.74
N MET A 151 -2.91 8.72 -10.56
CA MET A 151 -2.92 10.13 -10.18
C MET A 151 -2.99 11.06 -11.40
N HIS A 152 -3.75 12.15 -11.26
CA HIS A 152 -3.58 13.29 -12.14
C HIS A 152 -2.14 13.83 -12.05
N PRO A 153 -1.51 14.33 -13.13
CA PRO A 153 -0.12 14.80 -13.12
C PRO A 153 0.19 15.82 -12.02
N GLU A 154 -0.70 16.76 -11.76
CA GLU A 154 -0.51 17.79 -10.72
C GLU A 154 -0.57 17.19 -9.30
N VAL A 155 -1.45 16.22 -9.05
CA VAL A 155 -1.48 15.48 -7.77
C VAL A 155 -0.20 14.68 -7.58
N ALA A 156 0.29 14.06 -8.65
CA ALA A 156 1.51 13.26 -8.64
C ALA A 156 2.79 14.09 -8.49
N LEU A 157 2.76 15.39 -8.81
CA LEU A 157 3.95 16.21 -9.02
C LEU A 157 4.92 16.19 -7.85
N PHE A 158 4.42 16.39 -6.63
CA PHE A 158 5.27 16.38 -5.43
C PHE A 158 5.88 15.00 -5.20
N ALA A 159 5.04 13.95 -5.12
CA ALA A 159 5.51 12.59 -4.89
C ALA A 159 6.49 12.12 -5.98
N ASN A 160 6.21 12.45 -7.24
CA ASN A 160 7.07 12.12 -8.36
C ASN A 160 8.46 12.76 -8.22
N ARG A 161 8.54 14.06 -7.91
CA ARG A 161 9.81 14.75 -7.74
C ARG A 161 10.55 14.34 -6.47
N ALA A 162 9.84 14.29 -5.35
CA ALA A 162 10.44 14.02 -4.03
C ALA A 162 10.86 12.56 -3.84
N PHE A 163 10.10 11.61 -4.35
CA PHE A 163 10.30 10.19 -4.04
C PHE A 163 10.70 9.34 -5.24
N TYR A 164 10.29 9.73 -6.47
CA TYR A 164 10.51 8.90 -7.67
C TYR A 164 11.45 9.54 -8.71
N GLY A 165 12.14 10.61 -8.34
CA GLY A 165 13.15 11.27 -9.20
C GLY A 165 12.59 11.80 -10.53
N GLY A 166 11.30 12.18 -10.57
CA GLY A 166 10.64 12.67 -11.77
C GLY A 166 10.30 11.61 -12.82
N ARG A 167 10.47 10.32 -12.50
CA ARG A 167 10.34 9.22 -13.47
C ARG A 167 8.92 8.73 -13.73
N LEU A 168 7.92 9.13 -12.90
CA LEU A 168 6.54 8.72 -13.11
C LEU A 168 5.92 9.48 -14.27
N ILE A 169 5.35 8.73 -15.22
CA ILE A 169 4.74 9.24 -16.45
C ILE A 169 3.27 8.82 -16.46
N PRO A 170 2.30 9.75 -16.65
CA PRO A 170 0.89 9.37 -16.76
C PRO A 170 0.65 8.57 -18.04
N VAL A 171 -0.29 7.64 -17.99
CA VAL A 171 -0.68 6.83 -19.18
C VAL A 171 -1.71 7.51 -20.07
N GLY A 172 -2.26 8.67 -19.66
CA GLY A 172 -3.22 9.45 -20.43
C GLY A 172 -4.68 8.97 -20.28
N LEU A 173 -5.03 8.46 -19.10
CA LEU A 173 -6.43 8.14 -18.79
C LEU A 173 -7.29 9.42 -18.72
N PRO A 174 -8.62 9.37 -18.96
CA PRO A 174 -9.48 10.56 -19.01
C PRO A 174 -9.27 11.52 -17.84
N HIS A 175 -9.25 11.03 -16.60
CA HIS A 175 -9.03 11.86 -15.41
C HIS A 175 -7.61 12.40 -15.26
N GLN A 176 -6.64 11.91 -16.04
CA GLN A 176 -5.26 12.39 -16.04
C GLN A 176 -5.02 13.51 -17.07
N ILE A 177 -5.88 13.62 -18.07
CA ILE A 177 -5.81 14.63 -19.13
C ILE A 177 -6.91 15.69 -19.02
N GLU A 178 -7.80 15.53 -18.01
CA GLU A 178 -8.84 16.49 -17.69
C GLU A 178 -8.19 17.81 -17.24
N ASP A 179 -8.27 18.82 -18.09
CA ASP A 179 -7.81 20.17 -17.79
C ASP A 179 -8.96 20.97 -17.18
N SER A 180 -8.73 21.57 -16.02
CA SER A 180 -9.71 22.42 -15.37
C SER A 180 -9.00 23.53 -14.61
N ASP A 181 -9.02 24.72 -15.15
CA ASP A 181 -8.50 25.93 -14.51
C ASP A 181 -9.23 26.27 -13.19
N THR A 182 -10.35 25.62 -12.91
CA THR A 182 -11.18 25.90 -11.72
C THR A 182 -10.90 24.97 -10.55
N ILE A 183 -10.19 23.85 -10.73
CA ILE A 183 -9.93 22.86 -9.68
C ILE A 183 -8.49 22.97 -9.20
N CYS A 184 -8.30 23.42 -7.95
CA CYS A 184 -7.01 23.26 -7.27
C CYS A 184 -6.80 21.78 -6.93
N ARG A 185 -5.90 21.11 -7.65
CA ARG A 185 -5.65 19.65 -7.52
C ARG A 185 -4.95 19.28 -6.23
N LEU A 186 -4.16 20.20 -5.66
CA LEU A 186 -3.48 20.02 -4.37
C LEU A 186 -3.69 21.29 -3.53
N ALA A 187 -4.48 21.20 -2.47
CA ALA A 187 -4.82 22.33 -1.62
C ALA A 187 -4.42 22.09 -0.16
N PHE A 188 -3.91 23.11 0.50
CA PHE A 188 -3.59 23.08 1.91
C PHE A 188 -4.51 24.05 2.68
N TYR A 189 -5.23 23.53 3.66
CA TYR A 189 -6.11 24.28 4.55
C TYR A 189 -5.48 24.37 5.95
N PRO A 190 -5.03 25.54 6.39
CA PRO A 190 -4.45 25.68 7.71
C PRO A 190 -5.51 25.51 8.80
N SER A 191 -5.20 24.74 9.84
CA SER A 191 -6.00 24.60 11.05
C SER A 191 -5.31 25.25 12.25
N VAL A 192 -6.09 25.54 13.29
CA VAL A 192 -5.57 26.09 14.55
C VAL A 192 -5.29 24.94 15.51
N PRO A 193 -4.10 24.87 16.14
CA PRO A 193 -3.82 23.89 17.18
C PRO A 193 -4.78 24.03 18.37
N GLU A 194 -5.14 22.91 18.99
CA GLU A 194 -5.95 22.91 20.20
C GLU A 194 -5.20 23.55 21.38
N LYS A 195 -5.97 24.13 22.30
CA LYS A 195 -5.43 24.77 23.51
C LYS A 195 -4.74 23.76 24.43
N ALA A 196 -3.79 24.23 25.22
CA ALA A 196 -3.12 23.42 26.22
C ALA A 196 -4.12 22.71 27.16
N GLY A 197 -3.93 21.40 27.35
CA GLY A 197 -4.82 20.53 28.14
C GLY A 197 -5.82 19.71 27.31
N ALA A 198 -6.01 20.02 26.03
CA ALA A 198 -6.77 19.14 25.13
C ALA A 198 -5.99 17.85 24.79
N SER A 199 -6.72 16.82 24.38
CA SER A 199 -6.06 15.58 23.91
C SER A 199 -5.18 15.87 22.71
N ALA A 200 -3.93 15.45 22.76
CA ALA A 200 -3.00 15.61 21.64
C ALA A 200 -3.44 14.86 20.34
N LYS A 201 -4.40 13.94 20.46
CA LYS A 201 -4.88 13.07 19.37
C LYS A 201 -6.21 13.49 18.75
N ILE A 202 -6.69 14.69 19.05
CA ILE A 202 -7.89 15.29 18.46
C ILE A 202 -7.66 16.78 18.19
N ASN A 203 -8.28 17.27 17.12
CA ASN A 203 -8.33 18.67 16.76
C ASN A 203 -9.75 18.98 16.23
N TYR A 204 -10.54 19.71 17.01
CA TYR A 204 -11.94 20.04 16.69
C TYR A 204 -12.03 21.00 15.51
N SER A 205 -11.12 21.99 15.43
CA SER A 205 -11.08 22.93 14.31
C SER A 205 -10.85 22.20 12.99
N GLU A 206 -9.88 21.29 12.99
CA GLU A 206 -9.55 20.49 11.81
C GLU A 206 -10.68 19.53 11.42
N ALA A 207 -11.32 18.88 12.39
CA ALA A 207 -12.45 17.98 12.11
C ALA A 207 -13.63 18.71 11.46
N ARG A 208 -13.91 19.95 11.86
CA ARG A 208 -14.95 20.80 11.23
C ARG A 208 -14.57 21.19 9.80
N ILE A 209 -13.32 21.63 9.58
CA ILE A 209 -12.82 21.92 8.23
C ILE A 209 -12.98 20.69 7.32
N VAL A 210 -12.63 19.51 7.82
CA VAL A 210 -12.77 18.25 7.08
C VAL A 210 -14.24 17.97 6.75
N ALA A 211 -15.16 18.15 7.69
CA ALA A 211 -16.58 17.96 7.46
C ALA A 211 -17.13 18.96 6.42
N ASP A 212 -16.76 20.24 6.52
CA ASP A 212 -17.17 21.28 5.57
C ASP A 212 -16.64 20.98 4.15
N LEU A 213 -15.38 20.52 4.03
CA LEU A 213 -14.82 20.10 2.75
C LEU A 213 -15.54 18.89 2.20
N ALA A 214 -15.89 17.91 3.04
CA ALA A 214 -16.63 16.72 2.61
C ALA A 214 -18.02 17.10 2.05
N VAL A 215 -18.71 18.06 2.65
CA VAL A 215 -19.99 18.59 2.14
C VAL A 215 -19.80 19.22 0.77
N ARG A 216 -18.82 20.12 0.61
CA ARG A 216 -18.55 20.79 -0.68
C ARG A 216 -18.23 19.79 -1.78
N ILE A 217 -17.45 18.75 -1.48
CA ILE A 217 -17.13 17.68 -2.42
C ILE A 217 -18.39 16.89 -2.78
N TYR A 218 -19.25 16.59 -1.82
CA TYR A 218 -20.52 15.92 -2.06
C TYR A 218 -21.45 16.77 -2.95
N GLU A 219 -21.59 18.06 -2.67
CA GLU A 219 -22.40 18.97 -3.47
C GLU A 219 -21.89 19.10 -4.92
N HIS A 220 -20.57 19.11 -5.10
CA HIS A 220 -19.96 19.14 -6.43
C HIS A 220 -20.22 17.87 -7.23
N HIS A 221 -20.25 16.71 -6.55
CA HIS A 221 -20.45 15.39 -7.17
C HIS A 221 -21.84 14.81 -6.96
N GLN A 222 -22.83 15.61 -6.61
CA GLN A 222 -24.15 15.15 -6.20
C GLN A 222 -24.80 14.12 -7.12
N SER A 223 -24.59 14.22 -8.42
CA SER A 223 -25.17 13.32 -9.44
C SER A 223 -24.40 12.00 -9.61
N ASP A 224 -23.11 11.96 -9.30
CA ASP A 224 -22.19 10.84 -9.53
C ASP A 224 -21.39 10.44 -8.28
N PHE A 225 -21.83 10.91 -7.10
CA PHE A 225 -21.16 10.60 -5.84
C PHE A 225 -21.24 9.10 -5.52
N ASP A 226 -20.08 8.45 -5.46
CA ASP A 226 -19.91 7.07 -5.04
C ASP A 226 -19.11 7.03 -3.73
N GLU A 227 -19.72 6.49 -2.68
CA GLU A 227 -19.17 6.41 -1.32
C GLU A 227 -17.86 5.63 -1.25
N SER A 228 -17.67 4.67 -2.15
CA SER A 228 -16.49 3.81 -2.23
C SER A 228 -15.39 4.38 -3.11
N ARG A 229 -15.69 5.40 -3.92
CA ARG A 229 -14.78 5.91 -4.95
C ARG A 229 -14.50 7.41 -4.86
N THR A 230 -15.51 8.24 -4.59
CA THR A 230 -15.39 9.70 -4.73
C THR A 230 -14.49 10.29 -3.65
N LEU A 231 -14.76 10.02 -2.37
CA LEU A 231 -14.08 10.68 -1.24
C LEU A 231 -13.53 9.67 -0.24
N GLY A 232 -12.32 9.96 0.25
CA GLY A 232 -11.73 9.29 1.40
C GLY A 232 -11.04 10.29 2.33
N ILE A 233 -11.02 9.99 3.62
CA ILE A 233 -10.39 10.84 4.62
C ILE A 233 -9.33 10.03 5.37
N ILE A 234 -8.10 10.53 5.35
CA ILE A 234 -6.96 9.95 6.04
C ILE A 234 -6.64 10.76 7.27
N THR A 235 -6.46 10.12 8.43
CA THR A 235 -6.00 10.77 9.65
C THR A 235 -5.24 9.79 10.55
N PRO A 236 -4.23 10.24 11.34
CA PRO A 236 -3.33 9.31 12.04
C PRO A 236 -3.94 8.68 13.31
N TYR A 237 -4.97 9.29 13.89
CA TYR A 237 -5.45 8.90 15.21
C TYR A 237 -6.91 8.43 15.21
N ARG A 238 -7.16 7.27 15.86
CA ARG A 238 -8.52 6.71 16.00
C ARG A 238 -9.52 7.68 16.66
N SER A 239 -9.05 8.49 17.62
CA SER A 239 -9.88 9.53 18.25
C SER A 239 -10.28 10.64 17.28
N GLN A 240 -9.37 11.04 16.37
CA GLN A 240 -9.68 11.99 15.31
C GLN A 240 -10.64 11.39 14.28
N ILE A 241 -10.48 10.10 13.94
CA ILE A 241 -11.45 9.38 13.08
C ILE A 241 -12.85 9.45 13.68
N ALA A 242 -12.99 9.15 14.98
CA ALA A 242 -14.29 9.20 15.66
C ALA A 242 -14.88 10.61 15.67
N LEU A 243 -14.04 11.64 15.90
CA LEU A 243 -14.46 13.02 15.89
C LEU A 243 -14.92 13.48 14.50
N ILE A 244 -14.13 13.21 13.45
CA ILE A 244 -14.49 13.52 12.06
C ILE A 244 -15.81 12.85 11.67
N LYS A 245 -15.98 11.56 12.00
CA LYS A 245 -17.25 10.87 11.73
C LYS A 245 -18.42 11.50 12.43
N LYS A 246 -18.26 11.93 13.69
CA LYS A 246 -19.30 12.64 14.45
C LYS A 246 -19.67 13.99 13.81
N GLU A 247 -18.68 14.78 13.38
CA GLU A 247 -18.92 16.04 12.68
C GLU A 247 -19.65 15.80 11.34
N ILE A 248 -19.26 14.79 10.57
CA ILE A 248 -19.93 14.40 9.32
C ILE A 248 -21.38 13.94 9.58
N GLU A 249 -21.62 13.11 10.60
CA GLU A 249 -22.98 12.67 10.98
C GLU A 249 -23.90 13.85 11.30
N SER A 250 -23.36 14.89 11.99
CA SER A 250 -24.12 16.09 12.34
C SER A 250 -24.61 16.91 11.15
N VAL A 251 -23.99 16.73 9.98
CA VAL A 251 -24.41 17.38 8.73
C VAL A 251 -25.71 16.76 8.17
N GLY A 252 -26.01 15.51 8.48
CA GLY A 252 -27.26 14.85 8.07
C GLY A 252 -27.28 14.36 6.61
N ILE A 253 -26.13 14.19 5.94
CA ILE A 253 -26.03 13.64 4.59
C ILE A 253 -25.67 12.13 4.68
N PRO A 254 -26.62 11.20 4.42
CA PRO A 254 -26.39 9.75 4.62
C PRO A 254 -25.24 9.16 3.78
N ALA A 255 -24.99 9.68 2.59
CA ALA A 255 -23.91 9.23 1.72
C ALA A 255 -22.53 9.48 2.34
N LEU A 256 -22.35 10.62 3.03
CA LEU A 256 -21.09 10.95 3.70
C LEU A 256 -20.79 10.05 4.91
N ASN A 257 -21.82 9.48 5.55
CA ASN A 257 -21.61 8.57 6.69
C ASN A 257 -20.99 7.23 6.27
N ARG A 258 -21.00 6.89 4.98
CA ARG A 258 -20.50 5.63 4.44
C ARG A 258 -19.11 5.73 3.77
N ILE A 259 -18.56 6.93 3.64
CA ILE A 259 -17.20 7.11 3.13
C ILE A 259 -16.17 6.50 4.08
N LEU A 260 -15.01 6.12 3.53
CA LEU A 260 -13.90 5.61 4.33
C LEU A 260 -13.17 6.76 5.04
N VAL A 261 -13.14 6.70 6.37
CA VAL A 261 -12.32 7.56 7.24
C VAL A 261 -11.44 6.64 8.07
N ASP A 262 -10.13 6.59 7.78
CA ASP A 262 -9.20 5.66 8.45
C ASP A 262 -7.75 6.17 8.40
N THR A 263 -6.81 5.38 8.92
CA THR A 263 -5.38 5.70 8.91
C THR A 263 -4.72 5.42 7.55
N VAL A 264 -3.51 5.94 7.35
CA VAL A 264 -2.72 5.74 6.12
C VAL A 264 -2.51 4.26 5.83
N GLU A 265 -2.22 3.47 6.87
CA GLU A 265 -2.00 2.03 6.77
C GLU A 265 -3.22 1.28 6.22
N ARG A 266 -4.41 1.72 6.60
CA ARG A 266 -5.67 1.13 6.12
C ARG A 266 -6.06 1.57 4.71
N PHE A 267 -5.55 2.72 4.28
CA PHE A 267 -5.72 3.19 2.90
C PHE A 267 -4.74 2.54 1.91
N GLN A 268 -3.72 1.84 2.39
CA GLN A 268 -2.78 1.17 1.51
C GLN A 268 -3.51 0.13 0.63
N GLY A 269 -3.19 0.10 -0.67
CA GLY A 269 -3.91 -0.71 -1.66
C GLY A 269 -5.23 -0.10 -2.16
N SER A 270 -5.77 0.96 -1.54
CA SER A 270 -6.99 1.63 -1.99
C SER A 270 -6.71 2.96 -2.69
N GLU A 271 -7.72 3.52 -3.35
CA GLU A 271 -7.66 4.84 -4.00
C GLU A 271 -9.02 5.53 -3.95
N ARG A 272 -9.03 6.87 -4.05
CA ARG A 272 -10.24 7.69 -4.19
C ARG A 272 -10.00 8.80 -5.19
N ASP A 273 -11.07 9.32 -5.76
CA ASP A 273 -10.98 10.49 -6.64
C ASP A 273 -10.46 11.71 -5.86
N VAL A 274 -10.97 11.93 -4.67
CA VAL A 274 -10.53 12.96 -3.74
C VAL A 274 -10.09 12.35 -2.42
N ILE A 275 -8.93 12.79 -1.90
CA ILE A 275 -8.45 12.44 -0.56
C ILE A 275 -8.33 13.72 0.27
N ILE A 276 -8.86 13.71 1.48
CA ILE A 276 -8.56 14.71 2.51
C ILE A 276 -7.60 14.08 3.52
N TYR A 277 -6.43 14.69 3.72
CA TYR A 277 -5.48 14.26 4.75
C TYR A 277 -5.51 15.22 5.94
N SER A 278 -6.14 14.79 7.03
CA SER A 278 -6.18 15.47 8.30
C SER A 278 -4.95 15.10 9.13
N PHE A 279 -4.04 16.04 9.33
CA PHE A 279 -2.78 15.78 10.03
C PHE A 279 -2.95 15.67 11.55
N CYS A 280 -3.92 16.37 12.12
CA CYS A 280 -4.22 16.41 13.56
C CYS A 280 -2.98 16.75 14.41
N VAL A 281 -2.25 17.82 14.03
CA VAL A 281 -1.04 18.28 14.72
C VAL A 281 -1.37 19.44 15.65
N ASN A 282 -1.30 19.21 16.95
CA ASN A 282 -1.43 20.23 17.97
C ASN A 282 -0.07 20.65 18.56
N TYR A 283 0.93 19.77 18.47
CA TYR A 283 2.28 19.98 19.03
C TYR A 283 3.35 19.56 18.03
N PRO A 284 4.46 20.30 17.91
CA PRO A 284 5.53 19.99 16.92
C PRO A 284 6.12 18.57 17.02
N TYR A 285 6.19 17.98 18.23
CA TYR A 285 6.72 16.62 18.39
C TYR A 285 5.88 15.55 17.69
N GLN A 286 4.59 15.83 17.41
CA GLN A 286 3.70 14.90 16.74
C GLN A 286 4.11 14.64 15.29
N LEU A 287 4.82 15.56 14.64
CA LEU A 287 5.35 15.37 13.29
C LEU A 287 6.22 14.12 13.18
N LYS A 288 6.95 13.75 14.24
CA LYS A 288 7.75 12.52 14.28
C LYS A 288 6.91 11.24 14.20
N PHE A 289 5.66 11.28 14.66
CA PHE A 289 4.76 10.12 14.61
C PHE A 289 3.95 10.05 13.30
N LEU A 290 3.83 11.18 12.61
CA LEU A 290 3.17 11.27 11.31
C LEU A 290 4.05 10.79 10.16
N SER A 291 5.36 10.82 10.35
CA SER A 291 6.34 10.45 9.33
C SER A 291 6.88 9.03 9.55
N ASN A 292 7.27 8.39 8.46
CA ASN A 292 8.08 7.17 8.45
C ASN A 292 9.26 7.43 7.51
N LEU A 293 10.32 8.00 8.11
CA LEU A 293 11.46 8.49 7.35
C LEU A 293 12.46 7.38 7.07
N THR A 294 12.92 7.29 5.85
CA THR A 294 14.06 6.50 5.41
C THR A 294 14.93 7.33 4.49
N GLU A 295 16.22 7.02 4.42
CA GLU A 295 17.16 7.68 3.52
C GLU A 295 17.61 6.68 2.45
N GLU A 296 17.56 7.08 1.19
CA GLU A 296 18.01 6.31 0.05
C GLU A 296 18.78 7.21 -0.91
N GLU A 297 20.03 6.88 -1.19
CA GLU A 297 20.92 7.65 -2.09
C GLU A 297 21.00 9.15 -1.74
N GLY A 298 20.98 9.48 -0.44
CA GLY A 298 21.00 10.86 0.06
C GLY A 298 19.65 11.60 -0.04
N VAL A 299 18.58 10.92 -0.45
CA VAL A 299 17.22 11.46 -0.51
C VAL A 299 16.43 10.99 0.69
N LEU A 300 15.84 11.92 1.45
CA LEU A 300 14.95 11.61 2.55
C LEU A 300 13.54 11.30 2.02
N ILE A 301 13.04 10.10 2.31
CA ILE A 301 11.74 9.63 1.88
C ILE A 301 10.83 9.49 3.10
N ASP A 302 9.70 10.19 3.09
CA ASP A 302 8.62 9.94 4.04
C ASP A 302 7.63 8.93 3.44
N ARG A 303 7.73 7.69 3.87
CA ARG A 303 6.91 6.58 3.37
C ARG A 303 5.42 6.76 3.68
N LYS A 304 5.08 7.36 4.84
CA LYS A 304 3.66 7.64 5.19
C LYS A 304 3.07 8.71 4.31
N LEU A 305 3.78 9.82 4.15
CA LEU A 305 3.34 10.90 3.28
C LEU A 305 3.20 10.42 1.83
N ASN A 306 4.17 9.62 1.35
CA ASN A 306 4.12 9.06 0.01
C ASN A 306 2.86 8.20 -0.20
N VAL A 307 2.54 7.30 0.76
CA VAL A 307 1.31 6.51 0.67
C VAL A 307 0.08 7.42 0.65
N ALA A 308 -0.03 8.40 1.55
CA ALA A 308 -1.18 9.28 1.63
C ALA A 308 -1.41 10.04 0.31
N LEU A 309 -0.36 10.70 -0.23
CA LEU A 309 -0.41 11.46 -1.48
C LEU A 309 -0.82 10.59 -2.68
N THR A 310 -0.30 9.37 -2.72
CA THR A 310 -0.55 8.46 -3.85
C THR A 310 -1.88 7.73 -3.79
N ARG A 311 -2.75 8.04 -2.81
CA ARG A 311 -4.15 7.52 -2.76
C ARG A 311 -5.14 8.35 -3.56
N ALA A 312 -4.83 9.63 -3.81
CA ALA A 312 -5.70 10.52 -4.57
C ALA A 312 -5.55 10.31 -6.08
N ARG A 313 -6.68 10.26 -6.78
CA ARG A 313 -6.69 10.19 -8.25
C ARG A 313 -6.76 11.57 -8.90
N LYS A 314 -7.66 12.43 -8.40
CA LYS A 314 -7.97 13.72 -9.03
C LYS A 314 -7.61 14.92 -8.17
N GLN A 315 -7.73 14.81 -6.85
CA GLN A 315 -7.53 15.95 -5.94
C GLN A 315 -7.12 15.49 -4.54
N MET A 316 -6.34 16.33 -3.86
CA MET A 316 -5.96 16.16 -2.47
C MET A 316 -5.97 17.50 -1.72
#